data_64911ddfd2ba2ddccb2438423d176d13
#
_entry.id   64911ddfd2ba2ddccb2438423d176d13
#
_cell.length_a   1.000
_cell.length_b   1.000
_cell.length_c   1.000
_cell.angle_alpha   90.00
_cell.angle_beta   90.00
_cell.angle_gamma   90.00
#
_symmetry.space_group_name_H-M   'P 1'
#
loop_
_entity.id
_entity.type
_entity.pdbx_description
1 polymer ?
#
loop_
_entity_poly.entity_id
_entity_poly.type
_entity_poly.pdbx_seq_one_letter_code
_entity_poly.pdbx_strand_id
1 'polypeptide(L)'
;MVRILLDDELRDLLDLPKVVARIEEGYRADSEGKIVPLPRTRTETRGTTLAWMGAAIPSADRLAFRSYLYDSGGRDRGHQVVALYGHKEMELRALFLGRLVGNLRTGAALAAALHLIEPSLGDVGFIGTGYQARNALACIAAVFRNPRVVAWSPNPERRKSFVDWARSALGAEVALASDAEGVLAQTSTAVLVTSSESPVVTKPMLREPKLLLSINSYRRPEIDTPILDEARAVWTDSVAQASGPGTLFNNDERRSKLRPLMQGVLDGSLRQRSSTRIVVNTGAAWEEVATAQLLYERATERGVGTEIPIPPEAHESLTF
;
A
#
# COMPACT_ATOMS: atom_id res chain seq x y z
N MET A 1 6.70 -23.90 -17.39
CA MET A 1 5.69 -22.98 -18.00
C MET A 1 5.67 -21.69 -17.19
N VAL A 2 5.62 -20.52 -17.83
CA VAL A 2 5.43 -19.22 -17.19
C VAL A 2 4.08 -18.67 -17.59
N ARG A 3 3.32 -18.14 -16.62
CA ARG A 3 2.01 -17.55 -16.88
C ARG A 3 2.14 -16.03 -17.01
N ILE A 4 1.70 -15.49 -18.13
CA ILE A 4 1.58 -14.04 -18.36
C ILE A 4 0.17 -13.62 -17.96
N LEU A 5 0.06 -12.58 -17.12
CA LEU A 5 -1.19 -12.08 -16.57
C LEU A 5 -1.31 -10.58 -16.79
N LEU A 6 -2.40 -10.17 -17.41
CA LEU A 6 -2.71 -8.77 -17.70
C LEU A 6 -3.76 -8.22 -16.72
N ASP A 7 -3.76 -6.91 -16.50
CA ASP A 7 -4.68 -6.25 -15.53
C ASP A 7 -6.16 -6.59 -15.78
N ASP A 8 -6.59 -6.65 -17.04
CA ASP A 8 -7.99 -6.90 -17.38
C ASP A 8 -8.40 -8.36 -17.06
N GLU A 9 -7.49 -9.33 -17.27
CA GLU A 9 -7.73 -10.72 -16.92
C GLU A 9 -7.82 -10.95 -15.40
N LEU A 10 -7.13 -10.12 -14.63
CA LEU A 10 -7.08 -10.23 -13.16
C LEU A 10 -8.31 -9.63 -12.47
N ARG A 11 -9.07 -8.75 -13.12
CA ARG A 11 -10.20 -8.04 -12.48
C ARG A 11 -11.26 -8.99 -11.94
N ASP A 12 -11.58 -10.04 -12.71
CA ASP A 12 -12.59 -11.04 -12.33
C ASP A 12 -12.07 -12.05 -11.29
N LEU A 13 -10.77 -11.97 -11.00
CA LEU A 13 -10.11 -12.80 -9.98
C LEU A 13 -10.03 -12.10 -8.62
N LEU A 14 -10.46 -10.84 -8.51
CA LEU A 14 -10.34 -10.09 -7.27
C LEU A 14 -11.25 -10.66 -6.18
N ASP A 15 -10.65 -10.86 -5.01
CA ASP A 15 -11.31 -11.26 -3.77
C ASP A 15 -10.71 -10.39 -2.67
N LEU A 16 -11.27 -9.18 -2.52
CA LEU A 16 -10.67 -8.16 -1.67
C LEU A 16 -10.51 -8.61 -0.21
N PRO A 17 -11.48 -9.33 0.41
CA PRO A 17 -11.27 -9.88 1.75
C PRO A 17 -10.05 -10.79 1.84
N LYS A 18 -9.84 -11.67 0.85
CA LYS A 18 -8.66 -12.56 0.84
C LYS A 18 -7.36 -11.79 0.61
N VAL A 19 -7.37 -10.75 -0.24
CA VAL A 19 -6.19 -9.91 -0.44
C VAL A 19 -5.81 -9.21 0.87
N VAL A 20 -6.77 -8.61 1.58
CA VAL A 20 -6.52 -7.96 2.87
C VAL A 20 -5.99 -8.97 3.90
N ALA A 21 -6.62 -10.14 4.03
CA ALA A 21 -6.17 -11.19 4.94
C ALA A 21 -4.74 -11.66 4.62
N ARG A 22 -4.39 -11.78 3.33
CA ARG A 22 -3.03 -12.16 2.92
C ARG A 22 -1.99 -11.08 3.27
N ILE A 23 -2.38 -9.80 3.23
CA ILE A 23 -1.51 -8.70 3.71
C ILE A 23 -1.37 -8.73 5.22
N GLU A 24 -2.42 -9.04 5.99
CA GLU A 24 -2.30 -9.20 7.45
C GLU A 24 -1.36 -10.35 7.83
N GLU A 25 -1.44 -11.49 7.12
CA GLU A 25 -0.48 -12.59 7.28
C GLU A 25 0.97 -12.11 7.02
N GLY A 26 1.14 -11.25 5.99
CA GLY A 26 2.43 -10.65 5.67
C GLY A 26 2.97 -9.76 6.79
N TYR A 27 2.14 -8.91 7.39
CA TYR A 27 2.53 -8.11 8.56
C TYR A 27 3.00 -8.98 9.73
N ARG A 28 2.30 -10.10 10.01
CA ARG A 28 2.72 -11.06 11.05
C ARG A 28 4.03 -11.74 10.69
N ALA A 29 4.17 -12.22 9.46
CA ALA A 29 5.39 -12.87 8.97
C ALA A 29 6.61 -11.93 9.02
N ASP A 30 6.43 -10.65 8.69
CA ASP A 30 7.48 -9.63 8.79
C ASP A 30 7.91 -9.44 10.26
N SER A 31 6.96 -9.35 11.19
CA SER A 31 7.25 -9.20 12.62
C SER A 31 7.97 -10.42 13.23
N GLU A 32 7.81 -11.59 12.62
CA GLU A 32 8.46 -12.84 13.01
C GLU A 32 9.83 -13.06 12.32
N GLY A 33 10.27 -12.08 11.49
CA GLY A 33 11.53 -12.19 10.76
C GLY A 33 11.52 -13.21 9.63
N LYS A 34 10.35 -13.61 9.14
CA LYS A 34 10.19 -14.62 8.08
C LYS A 34 10.28 -14.04 6.65
N ILE A 35 10.44 -12.73 6.54
CA ILE A 35 10.54 -12.02 5.27
C ILE A 35 11.96 -11.52 5.07
N VAL A 36 12.51 -11.74 3.87
CA VAL A 36 13.77 -11.17 3.43
C VAL A 36 13.45 -10.04 2.44
N PRO A 37 13.44 -8.77 2.87
CA PRO A 37 13.07 -7.67 2.02
C PRO A 37 14.25 -7.19 1.15
N LEU A 38 13.96 -6.78 -0.08
CA LEU A 38 14.78 -5.91 -0.91
C LEU A 38 14.06 -4.56 -0.99
N PRO A 39 14.46 -3.57 -0.19
CA PRO A 39 13.84 -2.25 -0.18
C PRO A 39 13.89 -1.58 -1.56
N ARG A 40 12.96 -0.63 -1.78
CA ARG A 40 12.86 0.07 -3.05
C ARG A 40 14.13 0.82 -3.39
N THR A 41 14.74 0.45 -4.50
CA THR A 41 15.89 1.11 -5.11
C THR A 41 15.43 1.93 -6.31
N ARG A 42 16.14 3.03 -6.62
CA ARG A 42 15.82 3.93 -7.71
C ARG A 42 17.05 4.28 -8.50
N THR A 43 16.90 4.31 -9.83
CA THR A 43 17.86 4.92 -10.73
C THR A 43 17.20 6.08 -11.45
N GLU A 44 17.74 7.28 -11.27
CA GLU A 44 17.18 8.51 -11.81
C GLU A 44 17.96 8.94 -13.04
N THR A 45 17.22 9.32 -14.08
CA THR A 45 17.73 9.94 -15.30
C THR A 45 17.07 11.31 -15.48
N ARG A 46 17.46 12.03 -16.56
CA ARG A 46 16.76 13.27 -16.90
C ARG A 46 15.28 12.96 -17.29
N GLY A 47 14.35 13.21 -16.38
CA GLY A 47 12.90 13.12 -16.61
C GLY A 47 12.26 11.76 -16.35
N THR A 48 13.04 10.72 -16.01
CA THR A 48 12.50 9.38 -15.74
C THR A 48 13.22 8.73 -14.58
N THR A 49 12.48 8.05 -13.74
CA THR A 49 13.01 7.20 -12.65
C THR A 49 12.58 5.76 -12.87
N LEU A 50 13.53 4.84 -12.89
CA LEU A 50 13.29 3.41 -12.76
C LEU A 50 13.34 3.05 -11.28
N ALA A 51 12.28 2.42 -10.78
CA ALA A 51 12.23 1.87 -9.45
C ALA A 51 12.06 0.36 -9.49
N TRP A 52 12.73 -0.34 -8.58
CA TRP A 52 12.53 -1.77 -8.35
C TRP A 52 12.57 -2.08 -6.86
N MET A 53 11.89 -3.14 -6.49
CA MET A 53 11.80 -3.64 -5.12
C MET A 53 11.41 -5.11 -5.16
N GLY A 54 11.72 -5.86 -4.14
CA GLY A 54 11.38 -7.27 -4.07
C GLY A 54 11.37 -7.79 -2.64
N ALA A 55 10.90 -9.00 -2.47
CA ALA A 55 11.01 -9.74 -1.22
C ALA A 55 10.96 -11.23 -1.46
N ALA A 56 11.55 -11.99 -0.52
CA ALA A 56 11.38 -13.42 -0.43
C ALA A 56 10.65 -13.77 0.87
N ILE A 57 9.75 -14.74 0.78
CA ILE A 57 9.08 -15.39 1.91
C ILE A 57 9.38 -16.89 1.80
N PRO A 58 10.58 -17.35 2.24
CA PRO A 58 11.03 -18.71 1.98
C PRO A 58 10.11 -19.79 2.57
N SER A 59 9.54 -19.54 3.74
CA SER A 59 8.59 -20.44 4.40
C SER A 59 7.29 -20.66 3.59
N ALA A 60 6.96 -19.73 2.72
CA ALA A 60 5.79 -19.79 1.85
C ALA A 60 6.16 -20.13 0.38
N ASP A 61 7.41 -20.50 0.12
CA ASP A 61 7.93 -20.80 -1.22
C ASP A 61 7.69 -19.67 -2.24
N ARG A 62 7.96 -18.41 -1.84
CA ARG A 62 7.62 -17.22 -2.64
C ARG A 62 8.77 -16.23 -2.69
N LEU A 63 9.01 -15.74 -3.89
CA LEU A 63 9.88 -14.61 -4.14
C LEU A 63 9.27 -13.80 -5.28
N ALA A 64 9.24 -12.49 -5.14
CA ALA A 64 8.85 -11.64 -6.26
C ALA A 64 9.64 -10.34 -6.25
N PHE A 65 9.78 -9.76 -7.44
CA PHE A 65 10.23 -8.39 -7.58
C PHE A 65 9.28 -7.61 -8.48
N ARG A 66 9.21 -6.30 -8.25
CA ARG A 66 8.50 -5.35 -9.09
C ARG A 66 9.44 -4.33 -9.67
N SER A 67 9.25 -4.01 -10.96
CA SER A 67 9.90 -2.91 -11.66
C SER A 67 8.88 -1.99 -12.30
N TYR A 68 9.10 -0.68 -12.23
CA TYR A 68 8.21 0.33 -12.82
C TYR A 68 8.91 1.65 -13.09
N LEU A 69 8.37 2.42 -14.04
CA LEU A 69 8.86 3.73 -14.43
C LEU A 69 7.87 4.82 -14.02
N TYR A 70 8.39 5.97 -13.62
CA TYR A 70 7.59 7.18 -13.43
C TYR A 70 8.36 8.42 -13.91
N ASP A 71 7.65 9.47 -14.30
CA ASP A 71 8.25 10.72 -14.75
C ASP A 71 8.78 11.57 -13.57
N SER A 72 9.55 12.62 -13.86
CA SER A 72 10.09 13.54 -12.86
C SER A 72 9.00 14.25 -12.01
N GLY A 73 7.76 14.32 -12.50
CA GLY A 73 6.61 14.80 -11.74
C GLY A 73 6.00 13.72 -10.82
N GLY A 74 6.63 12.54 -10.75
CA GLY A 74 6.14 11.42 -9.94
C GLY A 74 4.88 10.75 -10.51
N ARG A 75 4.54 11.03 -11.79
CA ARG A 75 3.41 10.39 -12.46
C ARG A 75 3.85 9.06 -13.04
N ASP A 76 3.23 8.02 -12.54
CA ASP A 76 3.40 6.67 -13.05
C ASP A 76 2.69 6.55 -14.41
N ARG A 77 3.46 6.64 -15.50
CA ARG A 77 2.99 6.52 -16.87
C ARG A 77 3.49 5.26 -17.56
N GLY A 78 4.46 4.59 -16.95
CA GLY A 78 5.10 3.40 -17.51
C GLY A 78 4.32 2.12 -17.24
N HIS A 79 4.65 1.08 -17.99
CA HIS A 79 4.25 -0.27 -17.67
C HIS A 79 4.97 -0.74 -16.42
N GLN A 80 4.28 -1.55 -15.62
CA GLN A 80 4.83 -2.17 -14.43
C GLN A 80 4.93 -3.67 -14.67
N VAL A 81 5.98 -4.26 -14.14
CA VAL A 81 6.18 -5.71 -14.18
C VAL A 81 6.33 -6.20 -12.76
N VAL A 82 5.57 -7.25 -12.41
CA VAL A 82 5.85 -8.05 -11.21
C VAL A 82 6.21 -9.45 -11.70
N ALA A 83 7.39 -9.93 -11.31
CA ALA A 83 7.84 -11.29 -11.60
C ALA A 83 7.74 -12.11 -10.31
N LEU A 84 7.00 -13.22 -10.37
CA LEU A 84 6.80 -14.16 -9.27
C LEU A 84 7.57 -15.44 -9.51
N TYR A 85 8.36 -15.86 -8.53
CA TYR A 85 9.18 -17.06 -8.55
C TYR A 85 8.79 -18.03 -7.43
N GLY A 86 8.93 -19.32 -7.71
CA GLY A 86 9.03 -20.37 -6.71
C GLY A 86 10.44 -20.38 -6.10
N HIS A 87 10.53 -20.42 -4.78
CA HIS A 87 11.81 -20.40 -4.09
C HIS A 87 12.51 -21.78 -4.13
N LYS A 88 11.75 -22.86 -3.99
CA LYS A 88 12.28 -24.24 -3.93
C LYS A 88 12.78 -24.72 -5.28
N GLU A 89 11.96 -24.60 -6.30
CA GLU A 89 12.27 -25.04 -7.67
C GLU A 89 13.07 -23.99 -8.44
N MET A 90 13.27 -22.80 -7.90
CA MET A 90 13.95 -21.65 -8.52
C MET A 90 13.37 -21.30 -9.90
N GLU A 91 12.05 -21.46 -10.05
CA GLU A 91 11.34 -21.28 -11.31
C GLU A 91 10.63 -19.91 -11.38
N LEU A 92 10.59 -19.32 -12.57
CA LEU A 92 9.70 -18.20 -12.85
C LEU A 92 8.28 -18.74 -13.06
N ARG A 93 7.35 -18.39 -12.18
CA ARG A 93 5.95 -18.83 -12.19
C ARG A 93 5.05 -17.93 -13.02
N ALA A 94 5.18 -16.62 -12.82
CA ALA A 94 4.33 -15.66 -13.52
C ALA A 94 5.00 -14.31 -13.74
N LEU A 95 4.52 -13.61 -14.79
CA LEU A 95 4.76 -12.20 -15.03
C LEU A 95 3.41 -11.48 -15.06
N PHE A 96 3.26 -10.51 -14.19
CA PHE A 96 2.12 -9.59 -14.16
C PHE A 96 2.51 -8.34 -14.91
N LEU A 97 1.79 -8.02 -15.98
CA LEU A 97 2.05 -6.87 -16.84
C LEU A 97 0.92 -5.85 -16.67
N GLY A 98 1.16 -4.81 -15.90
CA GLY A 98 0.15 -3.80 -15.61
C GLY A 98 0.36 -3.16 -14.26
N ARG A 99 -0.70 -2.55 -13.72
CA ARG A 99 -0.66 -1.78 -12.49
C ARG A 99 -1.48 -2.38 -11.35
N LEU A 100 -2.29 -3.38 -11.65
CA LEU A 100 -3.28 -3.89 -10.71
C LEU A 100 -2.65 -4.38 -9.42
N VAL A 101 -1.58 -5.17 -9.50
CA VAL A 101 -0.89 -5.71 -8.30
C VAL A 101 -0.44 -4.58 -7.38
N GLY A 102 0.30 -3.59 -7.91
CA GLY A 102 0.81 -2.48 -7.12
C GLY A 102 -0.28 -1.57 -6.56
N ASN A 103 -1.40 -1.45 -7.27
CA ASN A 103 -2.53 -0.63 -6.88
C ASN A 103 -3.36 -1.29 -5.80
N LEU A 104 -3.66 -2.55 -6.01
CA LEU A 104 -4.46 -3.38 -5.13
C LEU A 104 -3.77 -3.55 -3.76
N ARG A 105 -2.46 -3.91 -3.75
CA ARG A 105 -1.73 -4.09 -2.50
C ARG A 105 -1.67 -2.81 -1.65
N THR A 106 -1.66 -1.61 -2.28
CA THR A 106 -1.64 -0.34 -1.53
C THR A 106 -2.95 -0.13 -0.77
N GLY A 107 -4.10 -0.35 -1.42
CA GLY A 107 -5.40 -0.29 -0.76
C GLY A 107 -5.56 -1.37 0.31
N ALA A 108 -5.12 -2.58 0.00
CA ALA A 108 -5.17 -3.71 0.93
C ALA A 108 -4.27 -3.51 2.16
N ALA A 109 -3.08 -2.92 2.00
CA ALA A 109 -2.19 -2.63 3.12
C ALA A 109 -2.78 -1.61 4.09
N LEU A 110 -3.45 -0.56 3.57
CA LEU A 110 -4.17 0.40 4.41
C LEU A 110 -5.35 -0.27 5.14
N ALA A 111 -6.15 -1.08 4.45
CA ALA A 111 -7.27 -1.78 5.06
C ALA A 111 -6.81 -2.81 6.11
N ALA A 112 -5.74 -3.55 5.83
CA ALA A 112 -5.14 -4.51 6.76
C ALA A 112 -4.58 -3.81 8.00
N ALA A 113 -3.85 -2.71 7.83
CA ALA A 113 -3.35 -1.91 8.94
C ALA A 113 -4.51 -1.41 9.83
N LEU A 114 -5.57 -0.86 9.22
CA LEU A 114 -6.76 -0.44 9.95
C LEU A 114 -7.42 -1.59 10.70
N HIS A 115 -7.60 -2.74 10.06
CA HIS A 115 -8.27 -3.89 10.68
C HIS A 115 -7.47 -4.47 11.84
N LEU A 116 -6.14 -4.47 11.76
CA LEU A 116 -5.25 -4.89 12.85
C LEU A 116 -5.29 -3.91 14.05
N ILE A 117 -5.47 -2.61 13.79
CA ILE A 117 -5.49 -1.56 14.82
C ILE A 117 -6.89 -1.37 15.42
N GLU A 118 -7.92 -1.25 14.58
CA GLU A 118 -9.30 -0.93 14.91
C GLU A 118 -10.25 -1.95 14.28
N PRO A 119 -10.37 -3.18 14.82
CA PRO A 119 -11.22 -4.22 14.22
C PRO A 119 -12.70 -3.83 14.06
N SER A 120 -13.15 -2.86 14.85
CA SER A 120 -14.50 -2.29 14.81
C SER A 120 -14.45 -0.83 14.36
N LEU A 121 -14.13 -0.60 13.09
CA LEU A 121 -14.07 0.73 12.52
C LEU A 121 -15.47 1.35 12.41
N GLY A 122 -15.73 2.44 13.14
CA GLY A 122 -17.01 3.15 13.11
C GLY A 122 -17.08 4.23 12.04
N ASP A 123 -15.98 4.93 11.84
CA ASP A 123 -15.87 6.00 10.84
C ASP A 123 -14.47 6.05 10.22
N VAL A 124 -14.40 6.54 8.98
CA VAL A 124 -13.13 6.79 8.28
C VAL A 124 -13.24 8.03 7.41
N GLY A 125 -12.27 8.92 7.57
CA GLY A 125 -12.09 10.10 6.74
C GLY A 125 -11.12 9.84 5.60
N PHE A 126 -11.39 10.39 4.43
CA PHE A 126 -10.47 10.40 3.30
C PHE A 126 -10.06 11.82 2.97
N ILE A 127 -8.77 12.12 3.09
CA ILE A 127 -8.17 13.34 2.56
C ILE A 127 -7.44 12.96 1.29
N GLY A 128 -8.08 13.32 0.14
CA GLY A 128 -7.76 12.81 -1.18
C GLY A 128 -8.86 11.87 -1.70
N THR A 129 -9.34 12.12 -2.92
CA THR A 129 -10.41 11.35 -3.59
C THR A 129 -9.95 10.79 -4.93
N GLY A 130 -8.65 10.54 -5.03
CA GLY A 130 -8.02 10.02 -6.24
C GLY A 130 -8.15 8.49 -6.34
N TYR A 131 -7.34 7.96 -7.21
CA TYR A 131 -7.30 6.55 -7.53
C TYR A 131 -6.95 5.67 -6.31
N GLN A 132 -5.96 6.04 -5.51
CA GLN A 132 -5.60 5.27 -4.30
C GLN A 132 -6.69 5.34 -3.21
N ALA A 133 -7.44 6.44 -3.14
CA ALA A 133 -8.59 6.53 -2.24
C ALA A 133 -9.67 5.50 -2.60
N ARG A 134 -9.91 5.27 -3.90
CA ARG A 134 -10.86 4.25 -4.37
C ARG A 134 -10.38 2.84 -3.99
N ASN A 135 -9.11 2.52 -4.23
CA ASN A 135 -8.55 1.22 -3.86
C ASN A 135 -8.62 0.98 -2.34
N ALA A 136 -8.27 1.99 -1.54
CA ALA A 136 -8.35 1.90 -0.10
C ALA A 136 -9.80 1.72 0.39
N LEU A 137 -10.75 2.53 -0.12
CA LEU A 137 -12.16 2.40 0.25
C LEU A 137 -12.75 1.05 -0.15
N ALA A 138 -12.41 0.52 -1.34
CA ALA A 138 -12.87 -0.79 -1.77
C ALA A 138 -12.39 -1.91 -0.82
N CYS A 139 -11.10 -1.87 -0.44
CA CYS A 139 -10.55 -2.85 0.51
C CYS A 139 -11.12 -2.67 1.93
N ILE A 140 -11.33 -1.43 2.39
CA ILE A 140 -11.96 -1.15 3.69
C ILE A 140 -13.40 -1.64 3.70
N ALA A 141 -14.20 -1.33 2.68
CA ALA A 141 -15.58 -1.78 2.57
C ALA A 141 -15.72 -3.31 2.47
N ALA A 142 -14.68 -4.00 2.02
CA ALA A 142 -14.65 -5.46 1.92
C ALA A 142 -14.44 -6.16 3.28
N VAL A 143 -13.85 -5.50 4.27
CA VAL A 143 -13.50 -6.10 5.58
C VAL A 143 -14.21 -5.44 6.76
N PHE A 144 -14.73 -4.23 6.59
CA PHE A 144 -15.49 -3.54 7.64
C PHE A 144 -16.95 -3.42 7.28
N ARG A 145 -17.81 -3.62 8.27
CA ARG A 145 -19.25 -3.56 8.07
C ARG A 145 -19.76 -2.11 8.13
N ASN A 146 -19.99 -1.53 6.95
CA ASN A 146 -20.61 -0.21 6.78
C ASN A 146 -20.00 0.93 7.64
N PRO A 147 -18.69 1.20 7.57
CA PRO A 147 -18.14 2.35 8.26
C PRO A 147 -18.71 3.64 7.67
N ARG A 148 -18.95 4.64 8.52
CA ARG A 148 -19.32 5.97 8.03
C ARG A 148 -18.13 6.61 7.31
N VAL A 149 -18.30 6.99 6.05
CA VAL A 149 -17.24 7.56 5.23
C VAL A 149 -17.43 9.06 5.04
N VAL A 150 -16.40 9.85 5.33
CA VAL A 150 -16.34 11.29 5.07
C VAL A 150 -15.14 11.57 4.17
N ALA A 151 -15.31 12.35 3.11
CA ALA A 151 -14.21 12.58 2.17
C ALA A 151 -14.07 14.05 1.77
N TRP A 152 -12.85 14.44 1.46
CA TRP A 152 -12.54 15.73 0.87
C TRP A 152 -11.32 15.66 -0.06
N SER A 153 -11.33 16.52 -1.06
CA SER A 153 -10.16 16.91 -1.88
C SER A 153 -10.41 18.28 -2.50
N PRO A 154 -9.37 19.02 -2.92
CA PRO A 154 -9.56 20.37 -3.45
C PRO A 154 -10.35 20.41 -4.77
N ASN A 155 -10.35 19.34 -5.56
CA ASN A 155 -11.04 19.29 -6.84
C ASN A 155 -12.50 18.80 -6.68
N PRO A 156 -13.52 19.65 -6.97
CA PRO A 156 -14.94 19.29 -6.79
C PRO A 156 -15.39 18.12 -7.68
N GLU A 157 -14.89 18.05 -8.93
CA GLU A 157 -15.27 17.00 -9.87
C GLU A 157 -14.74 15.63 -9.38
N ARG A 158 -13.52 15.60 -8.86
CA ARG A 158 -12.96 14.38 -8.25
C ARG A 158 -13.74 13.94 -7.02
N ARG A 159 -14.20 14.88 -6.18
CA ARG A 159 -15.08 14.57 -5.05
C ARG A 159 -16.37 13.92 -5.51
N LYS A 160 -17.05 14.57 -6.49
CA LYS A 160 -18.28 14.03 -7.07
C LYS A 160 -18.09 12.65 -7.67
N SER A 161 -17.05 12.48 -8.49
CA SER A 161 -16.71 11.20 -9.12
C SER A 161 -16.37 10.11 -8.10
N PHE A 162 -15.80 10.46 -6.96
CA PHE A 162 -15.52 9.52 -5.87
C PHE A 162 -16.82 9.05 -5.19
N VAL A 163 -17.73 9.96 -4.87
CA VAL A 163 -19.04 9.66 -4.28
C VAL A 163 -19.87 8.79 -5.22
N ASP A 164 -19.98 9.19 -6.51
CA ASP A 164 -20.76 8.45 -7.50
C ASP A 164 -20.22 7.02 -7.68
N TRP A 165 -18.88 6.88 -7.73
CA TRP A 165 -18.22 5.58 -7.79
C TRP A 165 -18.46 4.74 -6.52
N ALA A 166 -18.31 5.31 -5.33
CA ALA A 166 -18.50 4.58 -4.07
C ALA A 166 -19.92 4.02 -3.98
N ARG A 167 -20.92 4.83 -4.37
CA ARG A 167 -22.31 4.41 -4.38
C ARG A 167 -22.55 3.31 -5.42
N SER A 168 -22.08 3.47 -6.66
CA SER A 168 -22.36 2.52 -7.74
C SER A 168 -21.60 1.21 -7.62
N ALA A 169 -20.32 1.26 -7.19
CA ALA A 169 -19.45 0.10 -7.17
C ALA A 169 -19.48 -0.65 -5.82
N LEU A 170 -19.73 0.05 -4.71
CA LEU A 170 -19.63 -0.52 -3.37
C LEU A 170 -20.93 -0.45 -2.58
N GLY A 171 -21.96 0.26 -3.07
CA GLY A 171 -23.16 0.58 -2.29
C GLY A 171 -22.85 1.47 -1.07
N ALA A 172 -21.70 2.13 -1.02
CA ALA A 172 -21.26 2.90 0.11
C ALA A 172 -21.67 4.38 -0.02
N GLU A 173 -22.25 4.92 1.06
CA GLU A 173 -22.55 6.35 1.14
C GLU A 173 -21.32 7.11 1.67
N VAL A 174 -20.96 8.20 0.97
CA VAL A 174 -19.84 9.06 1.31
C VAL A 174 -20.34 10.47 1.54
N ALA A 175 -20.16 10.98 2.76
CA ALA A 175 -20.39 12.39 3.07
C ALA A 175 -19.20 13.24 2.61
N LEU A 176 -19.47 14.47 2.14
CA LEU A 176 -18.42 15.40 1.76
C LEU A 176 -18.23 16.44 2.84
N ALA A 177 -16.98 16.63 3.28
CA ALA A 177 -16.60 17.76 4.12
C ALA A 177 -16.26 19.01 3.26
N SER A 178 -16.25 20.18 3.87
CA SER A 178 -15.87 21.47 3.24
C SER A 178 -14.38 21.52 2.90
N ASP A 179 -13.56 20.95 3.80
CA ASP A 179 -12.09 20.98 3.77
C ASP A 179 -11.50 19.79 4.54
N ALA A 180 -10.17 19.73 4.61
CA ALA A 180 -9.46 18.67 5.33
C ALA A 180 -9.72 18.71 6.85
N GLU A 181 -9.84 19.90 7.44
CA GLU A 181 -10.20 20.05 8.86
C GLU A 181 -11.60 19.52 9.15
N GLY A 182 -12.56 19.75 8.25
CA GLY A 182 -13.91 19.20 8.33
C GLY A 182 -13.96 17.68 8.27
N VAL A 183 -13.03 17.02 7.57
CA VAL A 183 -12.89 15.56 7.61
C VAL A 183 -12.43 15.14 9.00
N LEU A 184 -11.36 15.76 9.53
CA LEU A 184 -10.81 15.43 10.84
C LEU A 184 -11.79 15.72 11.98
N ALA A 185 -12.60 16.80 11.88
CA ALA A 185 -13.61 17.12 12.87
C ALA A 185 -14.73 16.07 12.95
N GLN A 186 -14.99 15.36 11.86
CA GLN A 186 -16.09 14.40 11.75
C GLN A 186 -15.68 12.94 11.90
N THR A 187 -14.38 12.63 11.93
CA THR A 187 -13.89 11.25 11.98
C THR A 187 -12.78 11.08 13.00
N SER A 188 -12.71 9.89 13.60
CA SER A 188 -11.63 9.51 14.52
C SER A 188 -10.41 8.93 13.79
N THR A 189 -10.62 8.46 12.57
CA THR A 189 -9.60 7.85 11.70
C THR A 189 -9.56 8.59 10.38
N ALA A 190 -8.38 8.94 9.88
CA ALA A 190 -8.20 9.57 8.58
C ALA A 190 -7.13 8.87 7.73
N VAL A 191 -7.48 8.60 6.49
CA VAL A 191 -6.61 8.05 5.45
C VAL A 191 -6.18 9.18 4.52
N LEU A 192 -4.88 9.43 4.48
CA LEU A 192 -4.25 10.47 3.69
C LEU A 192 -3.68 9.84 2.42
N VAL A 193 -4.28 10.17 1.29
CA VAL A 193 -3.97 9.55 -0.02
C VAL A 193 -3.94 10.62 -1.10
N THR A 194 -3.05 11.58 -0.91
CA THR A 194 -2.97 12.77 -1.77
C THR A 194 -1.72 12.77 -2.65
N SER A 195 -1.71 13.62 -3.65
CA SER A 195 -0.53 14.00 -4.42
C SER A 195 0.00 15.39 -4.01
N SER A 196 -0.42 15.89 -2.86
CA SER A 196 -0.01 17.21 -2.36
C SER A 196 1.50 17.25 -2.09
N GLU A 197 2.11 18.36 -2.41
CA GLU A 197 3.50 18.67 -2.06
C GLU A 197 3.63 19.46 -0.75
N SER A 198 2.47 19.86 -0.20
CA SER A 198 2.35 20.56 1.08
C SER A 198 1.52 19.75 2.07
N PRO A 199 1.69 19.95 3.38
CA PRO A 199 0.89 19.29 4.39
C PRO A 199 -0.59 19.50 4.19
N VAL A 200 -1.37 18.43 4.32
CA VAL A 200 -2.83 18.46 4.28
C VAL A 200 -3.45 18.28 5.67
N VAL A 201 -2.63 17.82 6.62
CA VAL A 201 -2.95 17.81 8.05
C VAL A 201 -1.91 18.61 8.80
N THR A 202 -2.36 19.70 9.42
CA THR A 202 -1.52 20.58 10.26
C THR A 202 -1.89 20.47 11.73
N LYS A 203 -0.98 20.82 12.62
CA LYS A 203 -1.20 20.70 14.07
C LYS A 203 -2.46 21.40 14.58
N PRO A 204 -2.84 22.63 14.14
CA PRO A 204 -4.06 23.28 14.56
C PRO A 204 -5.36 22.54 14.21
N MET A 205 -5.33 21.66 13.17
CA MET A 205 -6.48 20.87 12.78
C MET A 205 -6.73 19.67 13.72
N LEU A 206 -5.73 19.27 14.51
CA LEU A 206 -5.80 18.13 15.43
C LEU A 206 -6.33 18.58 16.81
N ARG A 207 -7.63 18.85 16.91
CA ARG A 207 -8.29 19.24 18.16
C ARG A 207 -8.43 18.10 19.15
N GLU A 208 -8.44 16.87 18.64
CA GLU A 208 -8.55 15.61 19.38
C GLU A 208 -7.57 14.58 18.81
N PRO A 209 -7.18 13.58 19.62
CA PRO A 209 -6.36 12.48 19.14
C PRO A 209 -7.01 11.74 17.97
N LYS A 210 -6.25 11.48 16.92
CA LYS A 210 -6.69 10.80 15.71
C LYS A 210 -5.81 9.57 15.41
N LEU A 211 -6.33 8.65 14.60
CA LEU A 211 -5.53 7.67 13.88
C LEU A 211 -5.33 8.19 12.46
N LEU A 212 -4.09 8.52 12.10
CA LEU A 212 -3.72 9.01 10.78
C LEU A 212 -2.96 7.91 10.02
N LEU A 213 -3.47 7.49 8.85
CA LEU A 213 -2.77 6.59 7.94
C LEU A 213 -2.39 7.36 6.68
N SER A 214 -1.11 7.39 6.33
CA SER A 214 -0.60 8.11 5.16
C SER A 214 0.23 7.19 4.27
N ILE A 215 0.09 7.32 2.95
CA ILE A 215 0.91 6.59 1.98
C ILE A 215 2.11 7.40 1.48
N ASN A 216 2.18 8.69 1.77
CA ASN A 216 3.23 9.59 1.24
C ASN A 216 4.08 10.26 2.32
N SER A 217 3.62 10.32 3.58
CA SER A 217 4.31 11.07 4.65
C SER A 217 5.70 10.54 5.04
N TYR A 218 6.24 9.58 4.31
CA TYR A 218 7.65 9.23 4.42
C TYR A 218 8.54 10.01 3.41
N ARG A 219 7.97 10.52 2.32
CA ARG A 219 8.68 11.31 1.28
C ARG A 219 8.08 12.70 1.05
N ARG A 220 6.78 12.83 1.15
CA ARG A 220 6.04 14.08 0.98
C ARG A 220 5.27 14.36 2.26
N PRO A 221 5.28 15.60 2.77
CA PRO A 221 4.69 15.89 4.06
C PRO A 221 3.15 16.01 3.99
N GLU A 222 2.42 14.91 3.78
CA GLU A 222 0.95 14.95 3.94
C GLU A 222 0.58 15.35 5.38
N ILE A 223 1.38 14.90 6.35
CA ILE A 223 1.30 15.28 7.76
C ILE A 223 2.41 16.31 8.01
N ASP A 224 2.06 17.42 8.61
CA ASP A 224 3.00 18.48 8.94
C ASP A 224 4.13 17.97 9.86
N THR A 225 5.36 18.40 9.57
CA THR A 225 6.55 17.92 10.27
C THR A 225 6.54 18.13 11.78
N PRO A 226 6.00 19.25 12.35
CA PRO A 226 5.84 19.39 13.80
C PRO A 226 5.03 18.25 14.44
N ILE A 227 4.03 17.71 13.75
CA ILE A 227 3.25 16.56 14.27
C ILE A 227 4.13 15.32 14.35
N LEU A 228 4.98 15.08 13.32
CA LEU A 228 5.93 13.97 13.30
C LEU A 228 7.03 14.15 14.36
N ASP A 229 7.49 15.38 14.55
CA ASP A 229 8.54 15.72 15.52
C ASP A 229 8.06 15.58 16.98
N GLU A 230 6.78 15.82 17.27
CA GLU A 230 6.18 15.62 18.59
C GLU A 230 5.67 14.20 18.82
N ALA A 231 5.53 13.39 17.77
CA ALA A 231 5.05 12.02 17.90
C ALA A 231 6.03 11.17 18.76
N ARG A 232 5.46 10.38 19.68
CA ARG A 232 6.24 9.42 20.48
C ARG A 232 6.73 8.25 19.65
N ALA A 233 5.93 7.85 18.67
CA ALA A 233 6.25 6.82 17.68
C ALA A 233 5.49 7.06 16.39
N VAL A 234 6.08 6.62 15.28
CA VAL A 234 5.45 6.55 13.95
C VAL A 234 5.60 5.11 13.47
N TRP A 235 4.47 4.45 13.25
CA TRP A 235 4.46 3.06 12.84
C TRP A 235 4.48 2.95 11.31
N THR A 236 5.13 1.90 10.82
CA THR A 236 5.31 1.72 9.37
C THR A 236 5.34 0.24 8.99
N ASP A 237 5.04 -0.04 7.74
CA ASP A 237 5.17 -1.35 7.08
C ASP A 237 6.63 -1.74 6.82
N SER A 238 7.55 -0.76 6.75
CA SER A 238 8.98 -0.99 6.57
C SER A 238 9.83 0.15 7.13
N VAL A 239 10.45 -0.10 8.28
CA VAL A 239 11.37 0.87 8.91
C VAL A 239 12.53 1.22 7.98
N ALA A 240 13.12 0.22 7.31
CA ALA A 240 14.22 0.41 6.39
C ALA A 240 13.84 1.34 5.21
N GLN A 241 12.64 1.15 4.64
CA GLN A 241 12.18 1.99 3.53
C GLN A 241 11.76 3.39 3.99
N ALA A 242 11.14 3.51 5.18
CA ALA A 242 10.73 4.79 5.76
C ALA A 242 11.93 5.68 6.11
N SER A 243 13.05 5.09 6.55
CA SER A 243 14.28 5.81 6.95
C SER A 243 15.32 5.95 5.84
N GLY A 244 15.02 5.48 4.64
CA GLY A 244 15.96 5.51 3.51
C GLY A 244 16.30 6.93 3.00
N PRO A 245 17.26 7.05 2.10
CA PRO A 245 17.64 8.34 1.51
C PRO A 245 16.45 9.08 0.88
N GLY A 246 16.38 10.40 1.06
CA GLY A 246 15.34 11.25 0.50
C GLY A 246 13.98 11.10 1.16
N THR A 247 13.91 10.53 2.36
CA THR A 247 12.69 10.45 3.18
C THR A 247 12.68 11.49 4.29
N LEU A 248 11.51 11.73 4.88
CA LEU A 248 11.34 12.64 6.02
C LEU A 248 11.96 12.10 7.31
N PHE A 249 12.28 10.80 7.35
CA PHE A 249 12.84 10.09 8.50
C PHE A 249 14.32 9.71 8.31
N ASN A 250 15.04 10.42 7.45
CA ASN A 250 16.46 10.16 7.19
C ASN A 250 17.42 10.76 8.23
N ASN A 251 16.95 11.56 9.18
CA ASN A 251 17.72 12.04 10.33
C ASN A 251 17.53 11.15 11.56
N ASP A 252 18.50 11.18 12.49
CA ASP A 252 18.51 10.27 13.63
C ASP A 252 17.34 10.48 14.59
N GLU A 253 16.90 11.73 14.79
CA GLU A 253 15.79 12.04 15.69
C GLU A 253 14.49 11.40 15.21
N ARG A 254 14.07 11.64 13.94
CA ARG A 254 12.84 11.07 13.40
C ARG A 254 12.96 9.56 13.17
N ARG A 255 14.16 9.08 12.75
CA ARG A 255 14.41 7.64 12.61
C ARG A 255 14.19 6.90 13.91
N SER A 256 14.61 7.47 15.03
CA SER A 256 14.45 6.86 16.36
C SER A 256 12.98 6.66 16.79
N LYS A 257 12.05 7.35 16.12
CA LYS A 257 10.58 7.24 16.36
C LYS A 257 9.91 6.16 15.52
N LEU A 258 10.57 5.68 14.44
CA LEU A 258 9.99 4.64 13.60
C LEU A 258 9.88 3.30 14.34
N ARG A 259 8.73 2.66 14.20
CA ARG A 259 8.43 1.34 14.76
C ARG A 259 7.74 0.47 13.70
N PRO A 260 8.01 -0.82 13.65
CA PRO A 260 7.20 -1.74 12.85
C PRO A 260 5.73 -1.68 13.30
N LEU A 261 4.80 -1.71 12.34
CA LEU A 261 3.36 -1.65 12.61
C LEU A 261 2.94 -2.73 13.62
N MET A 262 3.38 -3.97 13.40
CA MET A 262 3.02 -5.09 14.27
C MET A 262 3.51 -4.95 15.69
N GLN A 263 4.60 -4.24 15.95
CA GLN A 263 5.01 -3.94 17.32
C GLN A 263 3.92 -3.15 18.04
N GLY A 264 3.39 -2.09 17.42
CA GLY A 264 2.34 -1.27 18.03
C GLY A 264 0.99 -1.98 18.15
N VAL A 265 0.73 -2.97 17.29
CA VAL A 265 -0.46 -3.83 17.39
C VAL A 265 -0.32 -4.81 18.56
N LEU A 266 0.83 -5.47 18.71
CA LEU A 266 1.08 -6.50 19.71
C LEU A 266 1.22 -5.94 21.13
N ASP A 267 1.91 -4.80 21.29
CA ASP A 267 2.05 -4.12 22.58
C ASP A 267 0.85 -3.23 22.96
N GLY A 268 -0.12 -3.10 22.06
CA GLY A 268 -1.34 -2.33 22.26
C GLY A 268 -1.17 -0.82 22.16
N SER A 269 0.02 -0.29 21.87
CA SER A 269 0.29 1.14 21.78
C SER A 269 -0.51 1.82 20.66
N LEU A 270 -0.73 1.12 19.53
CA LEU A 270 -1.59 1.59 18.45
C LEU A 270 -3.10 1.61 18.80
N ARG A 271 -3.53 0.99 19.88
CA ARG A 271 -4.93 1.01 20.35
C ARG A 271 -5.19 2.10 21.39
N GLN A 272 -4.13 2.73 21.92
CA GLN A 272 -4.26 3.80 22.90
C GLN A 272 -4.73 5.10 22.23
N ARG A 273 -5.92 5.58 22.59
CA ARG A 273 -6.55 6.76 21.99
C ARG A 273 -6.24 8.07 22.71
N SER A 274 -5.32 8.07 23.67
CA SER A 274 -4.93 9.26 24.45
C SER A 274 -4.04 10.25 23.68
N SER A 275 -3.47 9.82 22.55
CA SER A 275 -2.65 10.67 21.67
C SER A 275 -2.90 10.30 20.20
N THR A 276 -2.55 11.23 19.31
CA THR A 276 -2.59 10.96 17.86
C THR A 276 -1.61 9.86 17.52
N ARG A 277 -2.11 8.87 16.77
CA ARG A 277 -1.37 7.71 16.28
C ARG A 277 -1.12 7.89 14.79
N ILE A 278 0.10 7.66 14.36
CA ILE A 278 0.53 7.92 12.98
C ILE A 278 1.06 6.62 12.39
N VAL A 279 0.44 6.19 11.30
CA VAL A 279 0.89 5.07 10.49
C VAL A 279 1.31 5.58 9.12
N VAL A 280 2.53 5.30 8.72
CA VAL A 280 3.06 5.66 7.40
C VAL A 280 3.30 4.39 6.62
N ASN A 281 2.47 4.14 5.61
CA ASN A 281 2.66 3.03 4.68
C ASN A 281 3.62 3.47 3.58
N THR A 282 4.72 2.76 3.47
CA THR A 282 5.79 3.02 2.48
C THR A 282 5.63 2.17 1.23
N GLY A 283 4.78 1.15 1.29
CA GLY A 283 4.61 0.12 0.30
C GLY A 283 5.76 -0.86 0.34
N ALA A 284 5.79 -1.70 1.38
CA ALA A 284 6.81 -2.73 1.55
C ALA A 284 6.75 -3.77 0.42
N ALA A 285 7.91 -4.27 0.01
CA ALA A 285 8.00 -5.16 -1.15
C ALA A 285 7.25 -6.49 -0.97
N TRP A 286 7.14 -6.98 0.26
CA TRP A 286 6.41 -8.21 0.56
C TRP A 286 4.90 -8.11 0.30
N GLU A 287 4.33 -6.90 0.29
CA GLU A 287 2.93 -6.66 -0.09
C GLU A 287 2.69 -7.06 -1.55
N GLU A 288 3.67 -6.79 -2.44
CA GLU A 288 3.64 -7.22 -3.84
C GLU A 288 3.68 -8.76 -3.94
N VAL A 289 4.56 -9.40 -3.16
CA VAL A 289 4.69 -10.87 -3.14
C VAL A 289 3.39 -11.52 -2.70
N ALA A 290 2.81 -11.03 -1.60
CA ALA A 290 1.57 -11.56 -1.02
C ALA A 290 0.39 -11.44 -2.01
N THR A 291 0.27 -10.28 -2.66
CA THR A 291 -0.80 -10.01 -3.63
C THR A 291 -0.61 -10.79 -4.93
N ALA A 292 0.61 -10.78 -5.48
CA ALA A 292 0.90 -11.51 -6.73
C ALA A 292 0.69 -13.02 -6.57
N GLN A 293 1.09 -13.59 -5.45
CA GLN A 293 0.89 -15.01 -5.18
C GLN A 293 -0.59 -15.38 -5.14
N LEU A 294 -1.42 -14.61 -4.43
CA LEU A 294 -2.85 -14.87 -4.37
C LEU A 294 -3.51 -14.80 -5.76
N LEU A 295 -3.14 -13.80 -6.55
CA LEU A 295 -3.66 -13.65 -7.91
C LEU A 295 -3.19 -14.77 -8.83
N TYR A 296 -1.94 -15.23 -8.70
CA TYR A 296 -1.41 -16.37 -9.43
C TYR A 296 -2.15 -17.68 -9.08
N GLU A 297 -2.38 -17.95 -7.79
CA GLU A 297 -3.15 -19.10 -7.32
C GLU A 297 -4.53 -19.12 -7.97
N ARG A 298 -5.25 -17.99 -7.90
CA ARG A 298 -6.60 -17.87 -8.48
C ARG A 298 -6.61 -17.93 -10.01
N ALA A 299 -5.61 -17.37 -10.67
CA ALA A 299 -5.46 -17.46 -12.12
C ALA A 299 -5.20 -18.90 -12.56
N THR A 300 -4.39 -19.62 -11.82
CA THR A 300 -4.09 -21.04 -12.09
C THR A 300 -5.34 -21.91 -11.90
N GLU A 301 -6.07 -21.72 -10.79
CA GLU A 301 -7.32 -22.45 -10.51
C GLU A 301 -8.39 -22.25 -11.60
N ARG A 302 -8.43 -21.05 -12.20
CA ARG A 302 -9.44 -20.69 -13.22
C ARG A 302 -8.94 -20.79 -14.66
N GLY A 303 -7.69 -21.18 -14.87
CA GLY A 303 -7.09 -21.27 -16.20
C GLY A 303 -6.98 -19.90 -16.91
N VAL A 304 -6.80 -18.80 -16.15
CA VAL A 304 -6.67 -17.44 -16.68
C VAL A 304 -5.22 -17.11 -16.97
N GLY A 305 -4.97 -16.31 -18.02
CA GLY A 305 -3.66 -15.90 -18.48
C GLY A 305 -3.09 -16.78 -19.58
N THR A 306 -2.00 -16.34 -20.18
CA THR A 306 -1.31 -17.05 -21.26
C THR A 306 -0.12 -17.82 -20.73
N GLU A 307 -0.07 -19.13 -20.96
CA GLU A 307 1.08 -19.95 -20.61
C GLU A 307 2.12 -19.97 -21.71
N ILE A 308 3.36 -19.67 -21.35
CA ILE A 308 4.51 -19.68 -22.26
C ILE A 308 5.46 -20.80 -21.81
N PRO A 309 5.82 -21.76 -22.70
CA PRO A 309 6.83 -22.75 -22.37
C PRO A 309 8.20 -22.08 -22.24
N ILE A 310 8.89 -22.33 -21.13
CA ILE A 310 10.33 -22.06 -21.05
C ILE A 310 11.04 -23.34 -21.45
N PRO A 311 11.92 -23.32 -22.46
CA PRO A 311 12.73 -24.45 -22.77
C PRO A 311 13.61 -24.83 -21.56
N PRO A 312 13.92 -26.13 -21.36
CA PRO A 312 14.89 -26.51 -20.36
C PRO A 312 16.22 -25.80 -20.66
N GLU A 313 16.94 -25.43 -19.61
CA GLU A 313 18.23 -24.73 -19.75
C GLU A 313 19.17 -25.59 -20.63
N ALA A 314 19.47 -25.08 -21.79
CA ALA A 314 20.58 -25.61 -22.59
C ALA A 314 21.85 -24.98 -22.00
N HIS A 315 22.64 -25.77 -21.27
CA HIS A 315 24.01 -25.43 -20.90
C HIS A 315 24.91 -25.53 -22.16
N GLU A 316 24.52 -24.86 -23.24
CA GLU A 316 25.33 -24.79 -24.44
C GLU A 316 26.33 -23.64 -24.28
N SER A 317 27.60 -23.97 -24.34
CA SER A 317 28.65 -22.97 -24.51
C SER A 317 28.45 -22.29 -25.87
N LEU A 318 28.44 -20.96 -25.89
CA LEU A 318 28.47 -20.19 -27.13
C LEU A 318 29.68 -20.66 -27.96
N THR A 319 29.43 -21.33 -29.08
CA THR A 319 30.43 -21.58 -30.11
C THR A 319 30.35 -20.42 -31.11
N PHE A 320 31.38 -19.59 -31.15
CA PHE A 320 31.55 -18.51 -32.12
C PHE A 320 32.20 -19.04 -33.40
#